data_40ce4e669282b1d3ea9a9f19f472a3a4
#
_entry.id   40ce4e669282b1d3ea9a9f19f472a3a4
#
_cell.length_a   1.000
_cell.length_b   1.000
_cell.length_c   1.000
_cell.angle_alpha   90.00
_cell.angle_beta   90.00
_cell.angle_gamma   90.00
#
_symmetry.space_group_name_H-M   'P 1'
#
loop_
_entity.id
_entity.type
_entity.pdbx_description
1 polymer ?
#
loop_
_entity_poly.entity_id
_entity_poly.type
_entity_poly.pdbx_seq_one_letter_code
_entity_poly.pdbx_strand_id
1 'polypeptide(L)'
;MNKLEVVAAFDWLQNEEPIGLLECDNVRGNQVYSFEFYKEWLRSHKDIMLSKDLNNFLGKQYLYGNENGIFRCFADSLPDRWGRKLTDLKADMTNENRTYLPKKLTDWEYLQAISDSTRMGGFRFRIPGSEKYLNSEDNLDIPPILQLNELMEAAQHIEQNLDKKLPPEERWISRLFNPGSSMGGARPKACICDTDGNVYVAKFPSIKDEYDIGKWEYLASLLAKDCGINTANTKLVKTNQNYSIFLSQRFDRKAEDKRIHMASSLTLLGLRDGCGADTGNGYID
;
A
#
# COMPACT_ATOMS: atom_id res chain seq x y z
N MET A 1 -19.51 7.37 -0.48
CA MET A 1 -19.53 6.61 0.80
C MET A 1 -18.57 7.29 1.75
N ASN A 2 -19.00 7.60 2.97
CA ASN A 2 -18.18 8.37 3.94
C ASN A 2 -17.86 7.60 5.23
N LYS A 3 -18.21 6.30 5.30
CA LYS A 3 -18.02 5.45 6.48
C LYS A 3 -17.52 4.07 6.10
N LEU A 4 -16.50 3.57 6.80
CA LEU A 4 -15.94 2.24 6.67
C LEU A 4 -15.82 1.56 8.04
N GLU A 5 -16.12 0.29 8.09
CA GLU A 5 -15.78 -0.57 9.22
C GLU A 5 -14.34 -1.05 9.06
N VAL A 6 -13.54 -0.87 10.10
CA VAL A 6 -12.15 -1.34 10.17
C VAL A 6 -12.13 -2.66 10.91
N VAL A 7 -11.48 -3.65 10.32
CA VAL A 7 -11.35 -5.00 10.88
C VAL A 7 -9.87 -5.33 11.05
N ALA A 8 -9.52 -5.89 12.20
CA ALA A 8 -8.19 -6.44 12.47
C ALA A 8 -8.12 -7.89 11.98
N ALA A 9 -7.22 -8.14 11.03
CA ALA A 9 -6.84 -9.48 10.57
C ALA A 9 -5.42 -9.81 11.08
N PHE A 10 -5.17 -9.55 12.37
CA PHE A 10 -3.82 -9.70 12.94
C PHE A 10 -3.53 -11.17 13.23
N ASP A 11 -2.33 -11.63 12.94
CA ASP A 11 -1.92 -13.03 13.03
C ASP A 11 -2.00 -13.64 14.44
N TRP A 12 -2.01 -12.81 15.46
CA TRP A 12 -2.17 -13.21 16.86
C TRP A 12 -3.64 -13.31 17.33
N LEU A 13 -4.59 -12.84 16.52
CA LEU A 13 -6.02 -13.05 16.76
C LEU A 13 -6.43 -14.46 16.29
N GLN A 14 -7.36 -15.08 16.99
CA GLN A 14 -7.95 -16.35 16.55
C GLN A 14 -8.81 -16.16 15.28
N ASN A 15 -9.61 -15.10 15.26
CA ASN A 15 -10.45 -14.69 14.14
C ASN A 15 -10.24 -13.21 13.86
N GLU A 16 -10.68 -12.76 12.69
CA GLU A 16 -10.74 -11.33 12.38
C GLU A 16 -11.76 -10.63 13.28
N GLU A 17 -11.40 -9.48 13.85
CA GLU A 17 -12.23 -8.74 14.77
C GLU A 17 -12.51 -7.32 14.29
N PRO A 18 -13.78 -6.87 14.26
CA PRO A 18 -14.10 -5.48 13.99
C PRO A 18 -13.54 -4.56 15.09
N ILE A 19 -12.79 -3.54 14.68
CA ILE A 19 -12.16 -2.59 15.61
C ILE A 19 -13.06 -1.39 15.87
N GLY A 20 -13.69 -0.85 14.81
CA GLY A 20 -14.47 0.38 14.88
C GLY A 20 -14.86 0.95 13.53
N LEU A 21 -15.34 2.18 13.55
CA LEU A 21 -15.81 2.92 12.39
C LEU A 21 -14.88 4.10 12.06
N LEU A 22 -14.35 4.10 10.84
CA LEU A 22 -13.61 5.21 10.24
C LEU A 22 -14.57 6.01 9.36
N GLU A 23 -14.66 7.30 9.60
CA GLU A 23 -15.51 8.21 8.81
C GLU A 23 -14.68 9.33 8.21
N CYS A 24 -15.12 9.81 7.04
CA CYS A 24 -14.56 10.97 6.37
C CYS A 24 -15.69 11.89 5.92
N ASP A 25 -15.77 13.05 6.54
CA ASP A 25 -16.73 14.09 6.19
C ASP A 25 -16.06 15.22 5.41
N ASN A 26 -16.79 15.83 4.48
CA ASN A 26 -16.32 17.02 3.78
C ASN A 26 -16.87 18.27 4.49
N VAL A 27 -16.00 19.00 5.16
CA VAL A 27 -16.36 20.23 5.88
C VAL A 27 -15.66 21.41 5.21
N ARG A 28 -16.43 22.26 4.54
CA ARG A 28 -15.93 23.46 3.82
C ARG A 28 -14.81 23.15 2.83
N GLY A 29 -14.90 22.03 2.11
CA GLY A 29 -13.90 21.60 1.12
C GLY A 29 -12.71 20.84 1.70
N ASN A 30 -12.62 20.67 3.02
CA ASN A 30 -11.59 19.87 3.68
C ASN A 30 -12.13 18.52 4.12
N GLN A 31 -11.31 17.48 4.01
CA GLN A 31 -11.63 16.17 4.56
C GLN A 31 -11.37 16.16 6.08
N VAL A 32 -12.37 15.78 6.84
CA VAL A 32 -12.31 15.63 8.29
C VAL A 32 -12.51 14.17 8.63
N TYR A 33 -11.48 13.55 9.20
CA TYR A 33 -11.51 12.17 9.59
C TYR A 33 -11.89 12.01 11.04
N SER A 34 -12.76 11.02 11.33
CA SER A 34 -13.07 10.60 12.69
C SER A 34 -13.03 9.09 12.80
N PHE A 35 -12.74 8.60 13.99
CA PHE A 35 -12.75 7.19 14.31
C PHE A 35 -13.46 6.94 15.61
N GLU A 36 -14.24 5.84 15.68
CA GLU A 36 -14.93 5.39 16.89
C GLU A 36 -14.69 3.90 17.08
N PHE A 37 -14.07 3.54 18.21
CA PHE A 37 -13.87 2.14 18.55
C PHE A 37 -15.18 1.44 18.92
N TYR A 38 -15.28 0.17 18.54
CA TYR A 38 -16.30 -0.70 19.09
C TYR A 38 -15.98 -1.06 20.56
N LYS A 39 -17.04 -1.15 21.36
CA LYS A 39 -16.93 -1.46 22.78
C LYS A 39 -16.31 -2.83 23.03
N GLU A 40 -16.62 -3.80 22.18
CA GLU A 40 -16.13 -5.17 22.20
C GLU A 40 -14.61 -5.18 22.04
N TRP A 41 -14.08 -4.46 21.05
CA TRP A 41 -12.65 -4.32 20.83
C TRP A 41 -11.93 -3.73 22.06
N LEU A 42 -12.43 -2.61 22.58
CA LEU A 42 -11.81 -1.96 23.76
C LEU A 42 -11.87 -2.82 25.02
N ARG A 43 -12.88 -3.69 25.17
CA ARG A 43 -12.94 -4.62 26.31
C ARG A 43 -11.86 -5.70 26.24
N SER A 44 -11.63 -6.24 25.06
CA SER A 44 -10.70 -7.34 24.85
C SER A 44 -9.25 -6.88 24.69
N HIS A 45 -9.04 -5.65 24.16
CA HIS A 45 -7.73 -5.16 23.69
C HIS A 45 -7.41 -3.75 24.21
N LYS A 46 -7.79 -3.44 25.44
CA LYS A 46 -7.61 -2.10 26.07
C LYS A 46 -6.15 -1.62 26.10
N ASP A 47 -5.20 -2.55 26.15
CA ASP A 47 -3.76 -2.25 26.26
C ASP A 47 -3.07 -2.13 24.89
N ILE A 48 -3.80 -2.33 23.78
CA ILE A 48 -3.27 -2.21 22.43
C ILE A 48 -3.51 -0.81 21.91
N MET A 49 -2.44 -0.04 21.76
CA MET A 49 -2.46 1.27 21.13
C MET A 49 -2.14 1.12 19.62
N LEU A 50 -3.09 1.45 18.75
CA LEU A 50 -2.91 1.34 17.30
C LEU A 50 -1.98 2.42 16.72
N SER A 51 -2.08 3.66 17.24
CA SER A 51 -1.18 4.76 16.94
C SER A 51 -1.28 5.86 18.00
N LYS A 52 -0.31 6.78 18.00
CA LYS A 52 -0.25 7.88 18.99
C LYS A 52 -1.38 8.90 18.84
N ASP A 53 -2.00 9.00 17.68
CA ASP A 53 -3.09 9.91 17.36
C ASP A 53 -4.48 9.29 17.57
N LEU A 54 -4.55 8.06 18.12
CA LEU A 54 -5.78 7.34 18.38
C LEU A 54 -5.79 6.77 19.81
N ASN A 55 -6.62 7.32 20.68
CA ASN A 55 -6.68 6.94 22.08
C ASN A 55 -7.72 5.85 22.34
N ASN A 56 -7.45 4.94 23.28
CA ASN A 56 -8.33 3.81 23.63
C ASN A 56 -9.48 4.25 24.55
N PHE A 57 -10.49 4.95 24.02
CA PHE A 57 -11.71 5.28 24.73
C PHE A 57 -12.96 5.15 23.83
N LEU A 58 -14.12 5.03 24.47
CA LEU A 58 -15.41 5.01 23.79
C LEU A 58 -15.79 6.43 23.34
N GLY A 59 -16.28 6.51 22.11
CA GLY A 59 -16.73 7.75 21.49
C GLY A 59 -15.90 8.16 20.29
N LYS A 60 -16.46 9.07 19.53
CA LYS A 60 -15.89 9.54 18.29
C LYS A 60 -14.67 10.43 18.54
N GLN A 61 -13.57 10.13 17.91
CA GLN A 61 -12.31 10.86 17.98
C GLN A 61 -12.02 11.52 16.64
N TYR A 62 -11.41 12.68 16.68
CA TYR A 62 -10.98 13.45 15.51
C TYR A 62 -9.47 13.66 15.58
N LEU A 63 -8.84 13.78 14.42
CA LEU A 63 -7.44 14.21 14.38
C LEU A 63 -7.30 15.61 15.00
N TYR A 64 -6.32 15.75 15.89
CA TYR A 64 -6.11 17.00 16.60
C TYR A 64 -5.26 17.97 15.79
N GLY A 65 -5.65 19.25 15.77
CA GLY A 65 -4.90 20.33 15.13
C GLY A 65 -5.12 20.44 13.62
N ASN A 66 -4.18 21.13 12.94
CA ASN A 66 -4.18 21.32 11.49
C ASN A 66 -3.61 20.10 10.72
N GLU A 67 -3.69 18.91 11.29
CA GLU A 67 -3.22 17.71 10.62
C GLU A 67 -4.19 17.31 9.50
N ASN A 68 -3.83 17.62 8.27
CA ASN A 68 -4.54 17.13 7.09
C ASN A 68 -4.17 15.67 6.87
N GLY A 69 -5.16 14.82 6.65
CA GLY A 69 -4.98 13.40 6.32
C GLY A 69 -5.71 12.46 7.25
N ILE A 70 -5.49 11.17 7.06
CA ILE A 70 -6.10 10.07 7.83
C ILE A 70 -5.26 9.77 9.09
N PHE A 71 -5.85 9.07 10.09
CA PHE A 71 -5.10 8.57 11.26
C PHE A 71 -3.89 7.74 10.80
N ARG A 72 -2.75 7.89 11.49
CA ARG A 72 -1.46 7.34 11.05
C ARG A 72 -1.46 5.83 10.90
N CYS A 73 -2.10 5.11 11.82
CA CYS A 73 -2.21 3.65 11.69
C CYS A 73 -2.93 3.20 10.42
N PHE A 74 -3.86 3.99 9.90
CA PHE A 74 -4.54 3.70 8.64
C PHE A 74 -3.79 4.25 7.42
N ALA A 75 -2.90 5.24 7.62
CA ALA A 75 -2.06 5.77 6.55
C ALA A 75 -1.14 4.70 5.95
N ASP A 76 -0.65 3.76 6.77
CA ASP A 76 0.15 2.62 6.29
C ASP A 76 -0.63 1.66 5.37
N SER A 77 -1.95 1.74 5.36
CA SER A 77 -2.82 1.00 4.43
C SER A 77 -3.10 1.75 3.12
N LEU A 78 -2.58 2.98 2.97
CA LEU A 78 -2.70 3.77 1.73
C LEU A 78 -1.58 3.40 0.74
N PRO A 79 -1.78 3.67 -0.56
CA PRO A 79 -0.71 3.56 -1.54
C PRO A 79 0.34 4.65 -1.33
N ASP A 80 1.58 4.34 -1.65
CA ASP A 80 2.67 5.30 -1.79
C ASP A 80 2.75 5.83 -3.24
N ARG A 81 3.81 6.56 -3.59
CA ARG A 81 3.93 7.34 -4.84
C ARG A 81 3.63 6.54 -6.10
N TRP A 82 4.15 5.31 -6.21
CA TRP A 82 3.86 4.44 -7.35
C TRP A 82 2.39 4.01 -7.39
N GLY A 83 1.88 3.52 -6.28
CA GLY A 83 0.48 3.11 -6.15
C GLY A 83 -0.49 4.26 -6.37
N ARG A 84 -0.23 5.45 -5.81
CA ARG A 84 -1.03 6.65 -6.04
C ARG A 84 -1.06 7.02 -7.53
N LYS A 85 0.10 6.98 -8.21
CA LYS A 85 0.17 7.24 -9.65
C LYS A 85 -0.73 6.28 -10.45
N LEU A 86 -0.69 4.98 -10.15
CA LEU A 86 -1.54 4.00 -10.82
C LEU A 86 -3.02 4.25 -10.53
N THR A 87 -3.36 4.60 -9.29
CA THR A 87 -4.74 4.86 -8.88
C THR A 87 -5.29 6.11 -9.54
N ASP A 88 -4.51 7.19 -9.61
CA ASP A 88 -4.90 8.42 -10.31
C ASP A 88 -5.14 8.16 -11.80
N LEU A 89 -4.22 7.43 -12.45
CA LEU A 89 -4.37 7.05 -13.86
C LEU A 89 -5.61 6.16 -14.08
N LYS A 90 -5.88 5.23 -13.16
CA LYS A 90 -7.07 4.37 -13.23
C LYS A 90 -8.36 5.16 -13.10
N ALA A 91 -8.40 6.11 -12.16
CA ALA A 91 -9.57 6.97 -11.97
C ALA A 91 -9.84 7.89 -13.19
N ASP A 92 -8.77 8.29 -13.91
CA ASP A 92 -8.89 9.13 -15.11
C ASP A 92 -9.30 8.34 -16.37
N MET A 93 -9.35 7.00 -16.32
CA MET A 93 -9.70 6.17 -17.50
C MET A 93 -11.10 6.44 -18.04
N THR A 94 -12.02 6.86 -17.19
CA THR A 94 -13.41 7.20 -17.58
C THR A 94 -13.55 8.64 -18.10
N ASN A 95 -12.49 9.44 -18.05
CA ASN A 95 -12.48 10.81 -18.51
C ASN A 95 -12.21 10.88 -20.02
N GLU A 96 -13.09 11.53 -20.79
CA GLU A 96 -12.91 11.72 -22.23
C GLU A 96 -11.66 12.53 -22.57
N ASN A 97 -11.25 13.44 -21.68
CA ASN A 97 -10.07 14.28 -21.82
C ASN A 97 -8.90 13.76 -20.95
N ARG A 98 -8.56 12.48 -21.09
CA ARG A 98 -7.47 11.85 -20.35
C ARG A 98 -6.14 12.60 -20.51
N THR A 99 -5.40 12.67 -19.42
CA THR A 99 -4.11 13.37 -19.35
C THR A 99 -3.02 12.49 -18.76
N TYR A 100 -1.74 12.85 -18.98
CA TYR A 100 -0.60 12.21 -18.33
C TYR A 100 -0.43 12.66 -16.86
N LEU A 101 -1.12 13.75 -16.45
CA LEU A 101 -1.17 14.25 -15.07
C LEU A 101 -2.63 14.33 -14.60
N PRO A 102 -3.24 13.18 -14.27
CA PRO A 102 -4.60 13.17 -13.78
C PRO A 102 -4.72 13.90 -12.44
N LYS A 103 -5.94 14.29 -12.09
CA LYS A 103 -6.23 14.87 -10.79
C LYS A 103 -5.87 13.85 -9.70
N LYS A 104 -5.12 14.30 -8.69
CA LYS A 104 -4.81 13.48 -7.52
C LYS A 104 -6.08 13.20 -6.72
N LEU A 105 -6.22 11.95 -6.33
CA LEU A 105 -7.26 11.52 -5.43
C LEU A 105 -6.95 11.94 -3.98
N THR A 106 -7.97 11.95 -3.15
CA THR A 106 -7.86 12.16 -1.70
C THR A 106 -7.44 10.86 -1.00
N ASP A 107 -6.94 10.94 0.23
CA ASP A 107 -6.58 9.76 1.02
C ASP A 107 -7.77 8.81 1.21
N TRP A 108 -8.98 9.36 1.35
CA TRP A 108 -10.21 8.56 1.43
C TRP A 108 -10.51 7.78 0.15
N GLU A 109 -10.33 8.41 -1.01
CA GLU A 109 -10.50 7.75 -2.31
C GLU A 109 -9.42 6.70 -2.54
N TYR A 110 -8.16 6.99 -2.18
CA TYR A 110 -7.08 5.99 -2.24
C TYR A 110 -7.38 4.79 -1.35
N LEU A 111 -7.84 5.00 -0.11
CA LEU A 111 -8.16 3.91 0.80
C LEU A 111 -9.23 2.97 0.21
N GLN A 112 -10.22 3.56 -0.48
CA GLN A 112 -11.30 2.80 -1.10
C GLN A 112 -10.90 2.09 -2.40
N ALA A 113 -9.89 2.60 -3.12
CA ALA A 113 -9.52 2.09 -4.43
C ALA A 113 -8.65 0.83 -4.39
N ILE A 114 -7.90 0.61 -3.30
CA ILE A 114 -6.92 -0.48 -3.20
C ILE A 114 -7.61 -1.82 -2.97
N SER A 115 -7.13 -2.86 -3.67
CA SER A 115 -7.54 -4.24 -3.43
C SER A 115 -7.19 -4.69 -2.01
N ASP A 116 -8.11 -5.40 -1.37
CA ASP A 116 -7.89 -5.98 -0.04
C ASP A 116 -6.75 -7.00 -0.05
N SER A 117 -6.64 -7.84 -1.08
CA SER A 117 -5.63 -8.89 -1.19
C SER A 117 -4.19 -8.35 -1.17
N THR A 118 -3.96 -7.20 -1.78
CA THR A 118 -2.63 -6.59 -1.88
C THR A 118 -2.34 -5.53 -0.81
N ARG A 119 -3.35 -5.08 -0.05
CA ARG A 119 -3.23 -4.05 1.00
C ARG A 119 -2.15 -4.41 2.02
N MET A 120 -1.35 -3.42 2.41
CA MET A 120 -0.28 -3.61 3.40
C MET A 120 -0.82 -3.77 4.82
N GLY A 121 -0.15 -4.64 5.61
CA GLY A 121 -0.44 -4.85 7.02
C GLY A 121 -1.71 -5.66 7.28
N GLY A 122 -2.21 -5.58 8.50
CA GLY A 122 -3.30 -6.41 9.03
C GLY A 122 -4.66 -5.72 9.09
N PHE A 123 -4.80 -4.45 8.68
CA PHE A 123 -6.11 -3.82 8.60
C PHE A 123 -6.84 -4.19 7.32
N ARG A 124 -8.13 -4.47 7.47
CA ARG A 124 -9.09 -4.68 6.39
C ARG A 124 -10.24 -3.68 6.52
N PHE A 125 -10.82 -3.31 5.41
CA PHE A 125 -11.88 -2.29 5.38
C PHE A 125 -13.09 -2.82 4.61
N ARG A 126 -14.29 -2.56 5.16
CA ARG A 126 -15.54 -2.94 4.51
C ARG A 126 -16.64 -1.90 4.75
N ILE A 127 -17.70 -1.97 3.99
CA ILE A 127 -18.91 -1.18 4.24
C ILE A 127 -19.56 -1.73 5.51
N PRO A 128 -19.98 -0.89 6.48
CA PRO A 128 -20.66 -1.36 7.66
C PRO A 128 -21.88 -2.25 7.32
N GLY A 129 -21.93 -3.43 7.95
CA GLY A 129 -22.96 -4.43 7.68
C GLY A 129 -22.70 -5.33 6.44
N SER A 130 -21.61 -5.12 5.71
CA SER A 130 -21.19 -6.01 4.63
C SER A 130 -20.24 -7.09 5.16
N GLU A 131 -20.37 -8.31 4.65
CA GLU A 131 -19.38 -9.37 4.89
C GLU A 131 -18.17 -9.24 3.95
N LYS A 132 -18.32 -8.57 2.79
CA LYS A 132 -17.26 -8.40 1.79
C LYS A 132 -16.38 -7.20 2.11
N TYR A 133 -15.06 -7.41 2.02
CA TYR A 133 -14.08 -6.33 2.12
C TYR A 133 -14.04 -5.50 0.83
N LEU A 134 -13.47 -4.29 0.92
CA LEU A 134 -13.31 -3.41 -0.24
C LEU A 134 -12.44 -4.07 -1.30
N ASN A 135 -12.96 -4.12 -2.53
CA ASN A 135 -12.25 -4.67 -3.70
C ASN A 135 -11.67 -6.09 -3.45
N SER A 136 -12.44 -6.93 -2.75
CA SER A 136 -12.13 -8.35 -2.50
C SER A 136 -12.82 -9.29 -3.50
N GLU A 137 -13.10 -8.84 -4.72
CA GLU A 137 -13.72 -9.68 -5.74
C GLU A 137 -12.80 -10.82 -6.17
N ASP A 138 -13.37 -12.00 -6.42
CA ASP A 138 -12.67 -13.28 -6.66
C ASP A 138 -11.70 -13.26 -7.87
N ASN A 139 -11.75 -12.24 -8.72
CA ASN A 139 -10.88 -12.08 -9.89
C ASN A 139 -9.68 -11.13 -9.67
N LEU A 140 -9.46 -10.66 -8.45
CA LEU A 140 -8.37 -9.74 -8.09
C LEU A 140 -7.18 -10.45 -7.45
N ASP A 141 -7.01 -11.73 -7.72
CA ASP A 141 -5.89 -12.53 -7.20
C ASP A 141 -4.54 -11.92 -7.55
N ILE A 142 -3.60 -12.07 -6.62
CA ILE A 142 -2.21 -11.66 -6.83
C ILE A 142 -1.66 -12.48 -8.00
N PRO A 143 -1.18 -11.84 -9.09
CA PRO A 143 -0.74 -12.55 -10.27
C PRO A 143 0.42 -13.51 -9.98
N PRO A 144 0.46 -14.66 -10.64
CA PRO A 144 1.53 -15.62 -10.48
C PRO A 144 2.87 -15.08 -11.05
N ILE A 145 3.96 -15.59 -10.51
CA ILE A 145 5.33 -15.24 -10.90
C ILE A 145 5.57 -15.38 -12.42
N LEU A 146 4.82 -16.25 -13.09
CA LEU A 146 4.90 -16.43 -14.55
C LEU A 146 4.52 -15.17 -15.35
N GLN A 147 3.77 -14.25 -14.76
CA GLN A 147 3.37 -12.98 -15.39
C GLN A 147 4.37 -11.83 -15.18
N LEU A 148 5.53 -12.07 -14.55
CA LEU A 148 6.51 -11.03 -14.22
C LEU A 148 6.90 -10.18 -15.43
N ASN A 149 7.19 -10.80 -16.57
CA ASN A 149 7.60 -10.08 -17.78
C ASN A 149 6.48 -9.17 -18.32
N GLU A 150 5.24 -9.65 -18.30
CA GLU A 150 4.10 -8.88 -18.75
C GLU A 150 3.79 -7.68 -17.83
N LEU A 151 3.98 -7.86 -16.52
CA LEU A 151 3.84 -6.76 -15.54
C LEU A 151 4.97 -5.74 -15.69
N MET A 152 6.20 -6.20 -15.96
CA MET A 152 7.33 -5.33 -16.24
C MET A 152 7.11 -4.50 -17.51
N GLU A 153 6.65 -5.14 -18.59
CA GLU A 153 6.30 -4.45 -19.84
C GLU A 153 5.22 -3.39 -19.62
N ALA A 154 4.16 -3.73 -18.87
CA ALA A 154 3.11 -2.78 -18.52
C ALA A 154 3.67 -1.56 -17.77
N ALA A 155 4.56 -1.79 -16.80
CA ALA A 155 5.20 -0.72 -16.03
C ALA A 155 6.04 0.19 -16.93
N GLN A 156 6.83 -0.39 -17.83
CA GLN A 156 7.69 0.36 -18.77
C GLN A 156 6.86 1.17 -19.77
N HIS A 157 5.77 0.61 -20.31
CA HIS A 157 4.86 1.35 -21.19
C HIS A 157 4.21 2.54 -20.49
N ILE A 158 3.79 2.38 -19.22
CA ILE A 158 3.27 3.48 -18.44
C ILE A 158 4.35 4.57 -18.26
N GLU A 159 5.57 4.21 -17.85
CA GLU A 159 6.66 5.17 -17.68
C GLU A 159 7.02 5.89 -19.00
N GLN A 160 7.11 5.16 -20.11
CA GLN A 160 7.41 5.73 -21.44
C GLN A 160 6.38 6.75 -21.89
N ASN A 161 5.08 6.45 -21.71
CA ASN A 161 4.03 7.39 -22.05
C ASN A 161 4.08 8.65 -21.18
N LEU A 162 4.25 8.48 -19.87
CA LEU A 162 4.37 9.61 -18.93
C LEU A 162 5.61 10.49 -19.23
N ASP A 163 6.73 9.89 -19.62
CA ASP A 163 7.94 10.62 -20.01
C ASP A 163 7.71 11.45 -21.30
N LYS A 164 6.96 10.90 -22.24
CA LYS A 164 6.52 11.61 -23.45
C LYS A 164 5.37 12.60 -23.22
N LYS A 165 4.88 12.76 -21.98
CA LYS A 165 3.71 13.57 -21.62
C LYS A 165 2.43 13.13 -22.35
N LEU A 166 2.26 11.83 -22.51
CA LEU A 166 1.08 11.21 -23.11
C LEU A 166 0.34 10.38 -22.06
N PRO A 167 -1.01 10.30 -22.14
CA PRO A 167 -1.77 9.41 -21.27
C PRO A 167 -1.43 7.95 -21.60
N PRO A 168 -1.12 7.11 -20.60
CA PRO A 168 -0.88 5.69 -20.84
C PRO A 168 -2.12 4.96 -21.35
N GLU A 169 -1.92 3.91 -22.13
CA GLU A 169 -3.00 3.06 -22.64
C GLU A 169 -3.71 2.32 -21.47
N GLU A 170 -5.03 2.19 -21.58
CA GLU A 170 -5.88 1.57 -20.53
C GLU A 170 -5.51 0.13 -20.21
N ARG A 171 -5.13 -0.64 -21.22
CA ARG A 171 -4.73 -2.05 -21.06
C ARG A 171 -3.56 -2.21 -20.08
N TRP A 172 -2.56 -1.31 -20.14
CA TRP A 172 -1.39 -1.35 -19.27
C TRP A 172 -1.71 -0.92 -17.85
N ILE A 173 -2.53 0.14 -17.72
CA ILE A 173 -3.03 0.59 -16.41
C ILE A 173 -3.82 -0.54 -15.75
N SER A 174 -4.79 -1.13 -16.46
CA SER A 174 -5.66 -2.18 -15.92
C SER A 174 -4.88 -3.42 -15.50
N ARG A 175 -3.83 -3.80 -16.26
CA ARG A 175 -3.00 -4.97 -15.95
C ARG A 175 -2.19 -4.78 -14.66
N LEU A 176 -1.69 -3.57 -14.42
CA LEU A 176 -0.78 -3.28 -13.31
C LEU A 176 -1.50 -2.73 -12.06
N PHE A 177 -2.73 -2.25 -12.22
CA PHE A 177 -3.43 -1.54 -11.14
C PHE A 177 -3.59 -2.41 -9.88
N ASN A 178 -4.22 -3.57 -9.98
CA ASN A 178 -4.51 -4.40 -8.82
C ASN A 178 -3.23 -4.85 -8.09
N PRO A 179 -2.23 -5.46 -8.79
CA PRO A 179 -1.03 -5.91 -8.10
C PRO A 179 -0.09 -4.79 -7.65
N GLY A 180 -0.17 -3.60 -8.26
CA GLY A 180 0.78 -2.50 -8.03
C GLY A 180 0.28 -1.36 -7.17
N SER A 181 -1.03 -1.19 -7.03
CA SER A 181 -1.63 0.01 -6.43
C SER A 181 -1.38 0.15 -4.92
N SER A 182 -1.19 -0.95 -4.18
CA SER A 182 -1.02 -0.93 -2.71
C SER A 182 0.44 -0.78 -2.26
N MET A 183 1.40 -0.72 -3.21
CA MET A 183 2.82 -0.84 -2.88
C MET A 183 3.47 0.50 -2.56
N GLY A 184 4.39 0.49 -1.57
CA GLY A 184 5.20 1.63 -1.17
C GLY A 184 6.33 2.01 -2.14
N GLY A 185 6.85 3.25 -2.05
CA GLY A 185 7.98 3.78 -2.83
C GLY A 185 7.64 4.23 -4.26
N ALA A 186 8.60 4.89 -4.92
CA ALA A 186 8.38 5.60 -6.20
C ALA A 186 8.63 4.74 -7.44
N ARG A 187 9.39 3.63 -7.31
CA ARG A 187 9.76 2.77 -8.45
C ARG A 187 8.63 1.84 -8.87
N PRO A 188 8.57 1.47 -10.17
CA PRO A 188 7.62 0.47 -10.67
C PRO A 188 7.71 -0.84 -9.90
N LYS A 189 6.58 -1.33 -9.42
CA LYS A 189 6.51 -2.59 -8.67
C LYS A 189 5.11 -3.17 -8.67
N ALA A 190 5.03 -4.46 -8.35
CA ALA A 190 3.77 -5.17 -8.17
C ALA A 190 3.88 -6.30 -7.15
N CYS A 191 2.76 -6.72 -6.55
CA CYS A 191 2.65 -8.00 -5.85
C CYS A 191 2.59 -9.14 -6.87
N ILE A 192 3.29 -10.23 -6.56
CA ILE A 192 3.18 -11.51 -7.28
C ILE A 192 3.18 -12.65 -6.28
N CYS A 193 2.67 -13.81 -6.65
CA CYS A 193 2.79 -15.03 -5.87
C CYS A 193 3.62 -16.09 -6.60
N ASP A 194 4.40 -16.87 -5.86
CA ASP A 194 5.08 -18.05 -6.41
C ASP A 194 4.17 -19.29 -6.37
N THR A 195 4.69 -20.42 -6.84
CA THR A 195 3.96 -21.70 -6.89
C THR A 195 3.61 -22.26 -5.52
N ASP A 196 4.32 -21.83 -4.48
CA ASP A 196 4.10 -22.25 -3.10
C ASP A 196 3.14 -21.33 -2.35
N GLY A 197 2.59 -20.30 -3.03
CA GLY A 197 1.67 -19.34 -2.45
C GLY A 197 2.36 -18.20 -1.69
N ASN A 198 3.71 -18.12 -1.71
CA ASN A 198 4.40 -16.99 -1.07
C ASN A 198 4.22 -15.71 -1.90
N VAL A 199 3.90 -14.64 -1.22
CA VAL A 199 3.69 -13.33 -1.84
C VAL A 199 4.98 -12.50 -1.81
N TYR A 200 5.33 -11.93 -2.95
CA TYR A 200 6.50 -11.07 -3.12
C TYR A 200 6.11 -9.68 -3.63
N VAL A 201 6.92 -8.70 -3.28
CA VAL A 201 6.99 -7.42 -3.99
C VAL A 201 8.04 -7.58 -5.09
N ALA A 202 7.62 -7.52 -6.34
CA ALA A 202 8.50 -7.47 -7.50
C ALA A 202 8.80 -6.00 -7.83
N LYS A 203 10.07 -5.61 -7.79
CA LYS A 203 10.53 -4.28 -8.21
C LYS A 203 11.09 -4.39 -9.63
N PHE A 204 10.50 -3.65 -10.54
CA PHE A 204 10.86 -3.66 -11.96
C PHE A 204 11.95 -2.63 -12.28
N PRO A 205 12.77 -2.89 -13.31
CA PRO A 205 13.62 -1.86 -13.88
C PRO A 205 12.79 -0.68 -14.38
N SER A 206 13.23 0.53 -14.05
CA SER A 206 12.67 1.76 -14.63
C SER A 206 13.35 2.09 -15.95
N ILE A 207 12.63 2.75 -16.86
CA ILE A 207 13.23 3.28 -18.09
C ILE A 207 14.32 4.33 -17.85
N LYS A 208 14.41 4.86 -16.62
CA LYS A 208 15.38 5.87 -16.19
C LYS A 208 16.62 5.27 -15.50
N ASP A 209 16.68 3.96 -15.38
CA ASP A 209 17.83 3.32 -14.75
C ASP A 209 19.06 3.36 -15.66
N GLU A 210 20.17 3.78 -15.11
CA GLU A 210 21.49 3.80 -15.78
C GLU A 210 22.29 2.52 -15.50
N TYR A 211 21.89 1.77 -14.47
CA TYR A 211 22.52 0.51 -14.04
C TYR A 211 21.48 -0.43 -13.42
N ASP A 212 21.85 -1.69 -13.18
CA ASP A 212 20.95 -2.72 -12.66
C ASP A 212 20.68 -2.54 -11.15
N ILE A 213 19.70 -1.68 -10.83
CA ILE A 213 19.27 -1.42 -9.45
C ILE A 213 18.81 -2.71 -8.77
N GLY A 214 18.14 -3.62 -9.50
CA GLY A 214 17.69 -4.90 -8.95
C GLY A 214 18.86 -5.75 -8.41
N LYS A 215 20.00 -5.77 -9.12
CA LYS A 215 21.20 -6.45 -8.64
C LYS A 215 21.79 -5.78 -7.39
N TRP A 216 21.81 -4.46 -7.35
CA TRP A 216 22.31 -3.72 -6.17
C TRP A 216 21.44 -3.95 -4.95
N GLU A 217 20.11 -3.94 -5.08
CA GLU A 217 19.21 -4.27 -3.98
C GLU A 217 19.41 -5.72 -3.51
N TYR A 218 19.58 -6.65 -4.45
CA TYR A 218 19.86 -8.04 -4.12
C TYR A 218 21.19 -8.21 -3.39
N LEU A 219 22.27 -7.57 -3.87
CA LEU A 219 23.58 -7.59 -3.20
C LEU A 219 23.47 -7.01 -1.77
N ALA A 220 22.80 -5.87 -1.62
CA ALA A 220 22.60 -5.26 -0.30
C ALA A 220 21.83 -6.20 0.66
N SER A 221 20.83 -6.92 0.16
CA SER A 221 20.08 -7.89 0.96
C SER A 221 20.93 -9.08 1.41
N LEU A 222 21.83 -9.56 0.55
CA LEU A 222 22.78 -10.63 0.90
C LEU A 222 23.77 -10.17 1.96
N LEU A 223 24.37 -8.98 1.78
CA LEU A 223 25.30 -8.41 2.76
C LEU A 223 24.64 -8.18 4.12
N ALA A 224 23.43 -7.66 4.14
CA ALA A 224 22.65 -7.48 5.37
C ALA A 224 22.44 -8.83 6.09
N LYS A 225 22.10 -9.87 5.35
CA LYS A 225 21.92 -11.23 5.88
C LYS A 225 23.24 -11.77 6.43
N ASP A 226 24.35 -11.59 5.72
CA ASP A 226 25.69 -12.02 6.17
C ASP A 226 26.13 -11.27 7.43
N CYS A 227 25.69 -10.03 7.61
CA CYS A 227 25.89 -9.27 8.85
C CYS A 227 24.94 -9.68 9.99
N GLY A 228 24.11 -10.70 9.83
CA GLY A 228 23.18 -11.17 10.85
C GLY A 228 21.92 -10.31 11.01
N ILE A 229 21.63 -9.38 10.06
CA ILE A 229 20.41 -8.60 10.07
C ILE A 229 19.26 -9.48 9.58
N ASN A 230 18.16 -9.50 10.33
CA ASN A 230 16.95 -10.20 9.91
C ASN A 230 16.29 -9.46 8.73
N THR A 231 16.40 -10.04 7.55
CA THR A 231 15.88 -9.49 6.30
C THR A 231 14.83 -10.41 5.68
N ALA A 232 13.95 -9.85 4.86
CA ALA A 232 13.02 -10.64 4.05
C ALA A 232 13.80 -11.58 3.10
N ASN A 233 13.19 -12.71 2.72
CA ASN A 233 13.76 -13.56 1.67
C ASN A 233 13.69 -12.82 0.33
N THR A 234 14.80 -12.89 -0.42
CA THR A 234 14.92 -12.18 -1.69
C THR A 234 15.32 -13.13 -2.82
N LYS A 235 14.89 -12.80 -4.03
CA LYS A 235 15.27 -13.50 -5.26
C LYS A 235 15.62 -12.46 -6.33
N LEU A 236 16.53 -12.81 -7.23
CA LEU A 236 16.89 -12.02 -8.40
C LEU A 236 16.45 -12.77 -9.64
N VAL A 237 15.59 -12.15 -10.45
CA VAL A 237 15.11 -12.73 -11.71
C VAL A 237 15.75 -11.98 -12.88
N LYS A 238 16.50 -12.70 -13.71
CA LYS A 238 17.05 -12.17 -14.94
C LYS A 238 15.92 -11.99 -15.96
N THR A 239 15.92 -10.86 -16.64
CA THR A 239 14.98 -10.58 -17.74
C THR A 239 15.67 -10.80 -19.08
N ASN A 240 14.89 -10.75 -20.16
CA ASN A 240 15.42 -10.70 -21.53
C ASN A 240 16.01 -9.32 -21.89
N GLN A 241 15.99 -8.37 -20.96
CA GLN A 241 16.54 -7.04 -21.06
C GLN A 241 17.84 -6.91 -20.26
N ASN A 242 18.44 -5.73 -20.25
CA ASN A 242 19.73 -5.49 -19.60
C ASN A 242 19.68 -5.56 -18.07
N TYR A 243 18.51 -5.36 -17.45
CA TYR A 243 18.35 -5.21 -16.01
C TYR A 243 17.46 -6.28 -15.41
N SER A 244 17.67 -6.56 -14.13
CA SER A 244 17.02 -7.65 -13.40
C SER A 244 15.82 -7.17 -12.60
N ILE A 245 14.85 -8.07 -12.36
CA ILE A 245 13.76 -7.86 -11.41
C ILE A 245 14.22 -8.33 -10.04
N PHE A 246 14.06 -7.49 -9.03
CA PHE A 246 14.30 -7.84 -7.63
C PHE A 246 12.99 -8.24 -6.96
N LEU A 247 12.98 -9.41 -6.31
CA LEU A 247 11.85 -9.92 -5.55
C LEU A 247 12.18 -9.89 -4.06
N SER A 248 11.29 -9.32 -3.26
CA SER A 248 11.34 -9.36 -1.80
C SER A 248 10.07 -10.00 -1.27
N GLN A 249 10.19 -11.09 -0.51
CA GLN A 249 9.04 -11.75 0.10
C GLN A 249 8.34 -10.81 1.08
N ARG A 250 7.03 -10.75 1.02
CA ARG A 250 6.25 -9.93 1.96
C ARG A 250 6.30 -10.56 3.35
N PHE A 251 6.77 -9.79 4.31
CA PHE A 251 6.81 -10.22 5.72
C PHE A 251 5.44 -10.13 6.40
N ASP A 252 4.53 -9.32 5.85
CA ASP A 252 3.20 -9.09 6.41
C ASP A 252 2.15 -10.11 5.91
N ARG A 253 2.59 -11.18 5.27
CA ARG A 253 1.77 -12.31 4.83
C ARG A 253 2.30 -13.62 5.38
N LYS A 254 1.41 -14.43 5.97
CA LYS A 254 1.65 -15.80 6.39
C LYS A 254 0.78 -16.77 5.58
N ALA A 255 1.04 -18.06 5.75
CA ALA A 255 0.14 -19.10 5.24
C ALA A 255 -1.30 -18.90 5.75
N GLU A 256 -2.29 -19.45 5.03
CA GLU A 256 -3.71 -19.37 5.40
C GLU A 256 -4.27 -17.95 5.46
N ASP A 257 -3.79 -17.05 4.58
CA ASP A 257 -4.21 -15.64 4.47
C ASP A 257 -4.05 -14.79 5.76
N LYS A 258 -3.31 -15.30 6.74
CA LYS A 258 -3.02 -14.53 7.96
C LYS A 258 -2.11 -13.34 7.68
N ARG A 259 -2.41 -12.23 8.32
CA ARG A 259 -1.70 -10.97 8.12
C ARG A 259 -0.95 -10.56 9.39
N ILE A 260 0.28 -10.12 9.22
CA ILE A 260 1.02 -9.47 10.29
C ILE A 260 0.73 -7.99 10.23
N HIS A 261 0.24 -7.43 11.34
CA HIS A 261 0.10 -5.99 11.45
C HIS A 261 1.49 -5.33 11.44
N MET A 262 1.59 -4.21 10.74
CA MET A 262 2.82 -3.43 10.66
C MET A 262 2.52 -1.94 10.90
N ALA A 263 3.50 -1.25 11.44
CA ALA A 263 3.55 0.20 11.47
C ALA A 263 4.86 0.67 10.83
N SER A 264 4.78 1.61 9.91
CA SER A 264 5.97 2.21 9.30
C SER A 264 6.70 3.11 10.30
N SER A 265 7.97 3.41 10.01
CA SER A 265 8.71 4.42 10.79
C SER A 265 8.03 5.79 10.76
N LEU A 266 7.39 6.16 9.64
CA LEU A 266 6.60 7.39 9.56
C LEU A 266 5.47 7.42 10.58
N THR A 267 4.70 6.32 10.69
CA THR A 267 3.62 6.19 11.67
C THR A 267 4.15 6.24 13.11
N LEU A 268 5.22 5.50 13.41
CA LEU A 268 5.79 5.46 14.77
C LEU A 268 6.40 6.79 15.22
N LEU A 269 7.08 7.49 14.31
CA LEU A 269 7.70 8.78 14.58
C LEU A 269 6.73 9.95 14.47
N GLY A 270 5.53 9.72 13.94
CA GLY A 270 4.55 10.76 13.73
C GLY A 270 4.87 11.66 12.53
N LEU A 271 5.61 11.14 11.55
CA LEU A 271 6.02 11.84 10.35
C LEU A 271 5.08 11.51 9.17
N ARG A 272 5.25 12.22 8.06
CA ARG A 272 4.51 12.02 6.79
C ARG A 272 5.48 11.90 5.62
N ASP A 273 5.00 11.32 4.51
CA ASP A 273 5.77 11.30 3.27
C ASP A 273 6.15 12.73 2.84
N GLY A 274 7.43 12.93 2.53
CA GLY A 274 8.02 14.23 2.23
C GLY A 274 8.75 14.90 3.40
N CYS A 275 8.66 14.39 4.63
CA CYS A 275 9.56 14.78 5.70
C CYS A 275 10.98 14.30 5.39
N GLY A 276 11.97 15.16 5.60
CA GLY A 276 13.38 14.90 5.34
C GLY A 276 14.31 15.83 6.12
N ALA A 277 15.58 15.81 5.81
CA ALA A 277 16.59 16.64 6.49
C ALA A 277 16.24 18.13 6.49
N ASP A 278 15.61 18.62 5.41
CA ASP A 278 15.17 20.03 5.29
C ASP A 278 14.07 20.41 6.30
N THR A 279 13.36 19.42 6.84
CA THR A 279 12.33 19.60 7.88
C THR A 279 12.83 19.24 9.27
N GLY A 280 14.13 18.97 9.43
CA GLY A 280 14.75 18.54 10.68
C GLY A 280 14.44 17.10 11.07
N ASN A 281 14.01 16.27 10.10
CA ASN A 281 13.69 14.86 10.32
C ASN A 281 14.47 13.99 9.33
N GLY A 282 15.39 13.19 9.83
CA GLY A 282 16.20 12.26 9.06
C GLY A 282 16.23 10.87 9.68
N TYR A 283 16.96 9.94 9.04
CA TYR A 283 17.16 8.60 9.59
C TYR A 283 18.10 8.55 10.81
N ILE A 284 18.70 9.68 11.16
CA ILE A 284 19.73 9.79 12.22
C ILE A 284 19.18 10.59 13.41
N ASP A 285 18.06 11.27 13.27
CA ASP A 285 17.35 12.00 14.31
C ASP A 285 16.38 11.06 15.05
#